data_2031b7bb8282802e9904f9edfc903c64
#
_entry.id   2031b7bb8282802e9904f9edfc903c64
#
_cell.length_a   1.000
_cell.length_b   1.000
_cell.length_c   1.000
_cell.angle_alpha   90.00
_cell.angle_beta   90.00
_cell.angle_gamma   90.00
#
_symmetry.space_group_name_H-M   'P 1'
#
loop_
_entity.id
_entity.type
_entity.pdbx_description
1 polymer ?
#
loop_
_entity_poly.entity_id
_entity_poly.type
_entity_poly.pdbx_seq_one_letter_code
_entity_poly.pdbx_strand_id
1 'polypeptide(L)'
;MKYAIIAAGEGSRLVREGIWEPKPLVEVGGERLIDRLFRIFTANNADEIVVICNDLTALVSQHLEKIQRRGLNGLRVPLRFIVRTTPSSMHSFFELSGFLGNAPFILTTVDTVFREEEFATYVAAFEQTLADGKDGLMGVTGFIDDEKPLYVATDEALNVTGFYDDKVQNCYYVSGGIYGLGPDAVETLQRCIANGESRMRNFQRGLIRDGRRLRAYPFSKVLDIDHADDISKAERFLIEL
;
A
#
# COMPACT_ATOMS: atom_id res chain seq x y z
N MET A 1 15.71 2.94 -2.16
CA MET A 1 14.33 2.68 -2.66
C MET A 1 13.40 3.81 -2.20
N LYS A 2 12.48 4.30 -3.05
CA LYS A 2 11.41 5.19 -2.61
C LYS A 2 10.18 4.40 -2.14
N TYR A 3 9.51 4.91 -1.11
CA TYR A 3 8.27 4.35 -0.60
C TYR A 3 7.17 5.39 -0.62
N ALA A 4 5.96 4.99 -0.94
CA ALA A 4 4.79 5.87 -0.98
C ALA A 4 3.65 5.29 -0.13
N ILE A 5 2.97 6.12 0.66
CA ILE A 5 1.89 5.71 1.54
C ILE A 5 0.64 6.52 1.23
N ILE A 6 -0.44 5.84 0.87
CA ILE A 6 -1.77 6.43 0.78
C ILE A 6 -2.40 6.39 2.17
N ALA A 7 -2.52 7.56 2.80
CA ALA A 7 -3.09 7.73 4.14
C ALA A 7 -4.24 8.76 4.15
N ALA A 8 -4.85 9.02 2.98
CA ALA A 8 -5.90 10.04 2.81
C ALA A 8 -7.33 9.48 2.95
N GLY A 9 -7.50 8.23 3.34
CA GLY A 9 -8.81 7.62 3.61
C GLY A 9 -9.50 8.25 4.82
N GLU A 10 -10.84 8.36 4.76
CA GLU A 10 -11.64 8.99 5.84
C GLU A 10 -11.76 8.12 7.09
N GLY A 11 -11.60 6.80 7.00
CA GLY A 11 -11.78 5.86 8.11
C GLY A 11 -13.22 5.82 8.66
N SER A 12 -14.22 6.14 7.85
CA SER A 12 -15.60 6.33 8.27
C SER A 12 -16.25 5.09 8.91
N ARG A 13 -15.78 3.88 8.60
CA ARG A 13 -16.26 2.63 9.22
C ARG A 13 -15.79 2.56 10.67
N LEU A 14 -14.52 2.78 10.95
CA LEU A 14 -13.94 2.82 12.29
C LEU A 14 -14.64 3.84 13.19
N VAL A 15 -14.93 5.04 12.66
CA VAL A 15 -15.67 6.09 13.39
C VAL A 15 -17.07 5.62 13.78
N ARG A 16 -17.80 4.93 12.89
CA ARG A 16 -19.13 4.37 13.19
C ARG A 16 -19.11 3.29 14.28
N GLU A 17 -17.97 2.62 14.44
CA GLU A 17 -17.72 1.57 15.43
C GLU A 17 -17.08 2.11 16.72
N GLY A 18 -16.98 3.45 16.86
CA GLY A 18 -16.53 4.12 18.09
C GLY A 18 -15.04 4.40 18.15
N ILE A 19 -14.28 4.18 17.07
CA ILE A 19 -12.87 4.54 16.97
C ILE A 19 -12.76 5.91 16.31
N TRP A 20 -12.51 6.92 17.12
CA TRP A 20 -12.49 8.31 16.69
C TRP A 20 -11.13 8.79 16.18
N GLU A 21 -10.08 8.01 16.40
CA GLU A 21 -8.77 8.35 15.90
C GLU A 21 -8.73 8.25 14.36
N PRO A 22 -8.06 9.20 13.68
CA PRO A 22 -7.79 9.07 12.25
C PRO A 22 -7.08 7.77 11.95
N LYS A 23 -7.50 7.05 10.92
CA LYS A 23 -6.98 5.72 10.55
C LYS A 23 -5.45 5.61 10.60
N PRO A 24 -4.65 6.57 10.10
CA PRO A 24 -3.19 6.49 10.18
C PRO A 24 -2.62 6.47 11.61
N LEU A 25 -3.37 6.99 12.59
CA LEU A 25 -2.97 7.08 13.99
C LEU A 25 -3.55 5.96 14.86
N VAL A 26 -4.40 5.10 14.31
CA VAL A 26 -4.89 3.90 15.01
C VAL A 26 -3.72 3.02 15.40
N GLU A 27 -3.73 2.52 16.63
CA GLU A 27 -2.68 1.65 17.19
C GLU A 27 -3.03 0.17 17.01
N VAL A 28 -2.05 -0.61 16.60
CA VAL A 28 -2.07 -2.07 16.55
C VAL A 28 -0.85 -2.56 17.31
N GLY A 29 -1.06 -3.31 18.39
CA GLY A 29 0.04 -3.76 19.24
C GLY A 29 0.82 -2.62 19.92
N GLY A 30 0.19 -1.47 20.17
CA GLY A 30 0.81 -0.30 20.80
C GLY A 30 1.66 0.56 19.84
N GLU A 31 1.62 0.30 18.54
CA GLU A 31 2.29 1.10 17.50
C GLU A 31 1.27 1.63 16.48
N ARG A 32 1.34 2.93 16.14
CA ARG A 32 0.46 3.52 15.13
C ARG A 32 0.73 2.92 13.76
N LEU A 33 -0.33 2.72 12.97
CA LEU A 33 -0.22 2.17 11.62
C LEU A 33 0.82 2.90 10.76
N ILE A 34 0.81 4.25 10.78
CA ILE A 34 1.76 5.05 10.00
C ILE A 34 3.20 4.93 10.54
N ASP A 35 3.38 4.89 11.87
CA ASP A 35 4.70 4.79 12.51
C ASP A 35 5.33 3.42 12.24
N ARG A 36 4.51 2.36 12.24
CA ARG A 36 4.91 1.01 11.86
C ARG A 36 5.48 1.00 10.43
N LEU A 37 4.79 1.60 9.47
CA LEU A 37 5.28 1.69 8.09
C LEU A 37 6.58 2.49 8.00
N PHE A 38 6.72 3.60 8.73
CA PHE A 38 7.97 4.37 8.76
C PHE A 38 9.13 3.54 9.26
N ARG A 39 8.93 2.78 10.33
CA ARG A 39 9.98 1.93 10.89
C ARG A 39 10.36 0.82 9.91
N ILE A 40 9.38 0.13 9.33
CA ILE A 40 9.60 -0.95 8.36
C ILE A 40 10.33 -0.43 7.12
N PHE A 41 9.89 0.68 6.54
CA PHE A 41 10.49 1.22 5.33
C PHE A 41 11.91 1.76 5.57
N THR A 42 12.13 2.39 6.72
CA THR A 42 13.48 2.86 7.08
C THR A 42 14.42 1.68 7.30
N ALA A 43 13.96 0.59 7.92
CA ALA A 43 14.73 -0.65 8.07
C ALA A 43 15.03 -1.33 6.70
N ASN A 44 14.22 -1.07 5.67
CA ASN A 44 14.41 -1.54 4.30
C ASN A 44 15.03 -0.45 3.39
N ASN A 45 15.93 0.35 3.92
CA ASN A 45 16.78 1.31 3.18
C ASN A 45 15.95 2.35 2.38
N ALA A 46 14.95 2.97 3.01
CA ALA A 46 14.21 4.05 2.40
C ALA A 46 15.12 5.26 2.10
N ASP A 47 15.25 5.64 0.83
CA ASP A 47 15.87 6.91 0.41
C ASP A 47 14.91 8.08 0.67
N GLU A 48 13.63 7.86 0.44
CA GLU A 48 12.55 8.80 0.67
C GLU A 48 11.23 8.05 0.94
N ILE A 49 10.45 8.54 1.90
CA ILE A 49 9.09 8.09 2.18
C ILE A 49 8.14 9.25 1.90
N VAL A 50 7.24 9.08 0.94
CA VAL A 50 6.26 10.09 0.57
C VAL A 50 4.86 9.68 1.04
N VAL A 51 4.19 10.54 1.80
CA VAL A 51 2.87 10.27 2.36
C VAL A 51 1.85 11.28 1.83
N ILE A 52 0.65 10.83 1.49
CA ILE A 52 -0.50 11.71 1.34
C ILE A 52 -1.50 11.45 2.45
N CYS A 53 -1.89 12.50 3.18
CA CYS A 53 -3.01 12.47 4.13
C CYS A 53 -4.10 13.46 3.70
N ASN A 54 -5.32 13.26 4.22
CA ASN A 54 -6.41 14.20 3.97
C ASN A 54 -6.29 15.45 4.87
N ASP A 55 -7.11 16.46 4.60
CA ASP A 55 -7.22 17.72 5.36
C ASP A 55 -8.43 17.75 6.32
N LEU A 56 -9.09 16.60 6.52
CA LEU A 56 -10.25 16.48 7.40
C LEU A 56 -9.90 16.70 8.88
N THR A 57 -8.64 16.44 9.25
CA THR A 57 -8.11 16.67 10.59
C THR A 57 -6.64 17.09 10.54
N ALA A 58 -6.25 18.01 11.44
CA ALA A 58 -4.85 18.39 11.59
C ALA A 58 -4.01 17.36 12.36
N LEU A 59 -4.61 16.35 12.99
CA LEU A 59 -3.89 15.42 13.86
C LEU A 59 -2.83 14.62 13.08
N VAL A 60 -3.19 14.14 11.89
CA VAL A 60 -2.24 13.36 11.05
C VAL A 60 -1.10 14.25 10.56
N SER A 61 -1.39 15.41 9.98
CA SER A 61 -0.37 16.32 9.48
C SER A 61 0.57 16.81 10.58
N GLN A 62 0.05 17.13 11.77
CA GLN A 62 0.86 17.51 12.94
C GLN A 62 1.77 16.37 13.40
N HIS A 63 1.28 15.12 13.37
CA HIS A 63 2.10 13.96 13.68
C HIS A 63 3.22 13.78 12.64
N LEU A 64 2.91 13.89 11.35
CA LEU A 64 3.90 13.81 10.26
C LEU A 64 4.97 14.93 10.37
N GLU A 65 4.56 16.17 10.69
CA GLU A 65 5.50 17.27 10.94
C GLU A 65 6.44 16.97 12.11
N LYS A 66 5.91 16.38 13.20
CA LYS A 66 6.72 15.99 14.36
C LYS A 66 7.77 14.95 13.95
N ILE A 67 7.36 13.91 13.21
CA ILE A 67 8.29 12.88 12.71
C ILE A 67 9.32 13.48 11.77
N GLN A 68 8.93 14.34 10.83
CA GLN A 68 9.85 15.00 9.90
C GLN A 68 10.93 15.82 10.61
N ARG A 69 10.57 16.50 11.71
CA ARG A 69 11.49 17.36 12.46
C ARG A 69 12.33 16.60 13.47
N ARG A 70 11.79 15.58 14.14
CA ARG A 70 12.40 14.93 15.31
C ARG A 70 12.76 13.46 15.10
N GLY A 71 12.31 12.87 13.98
CA GLY A 71 12.37 11.44 13.77
C GLY A 71 11.33 10.67 14.61
N LEU A 72 11.37 9.37 14.50
CA LEU A 72 10.52 8.41 15.21
C LEU A 72 11.38 7.63 16.21
N ASN A 73 11.19 7.83 17.51
CA ASN A 73 11.93 7.12 18.57
C ASN A 73 13.47 7.10 18.37
N GLY A 74 14.03 8.23 17.94
CA GLY A 74 15.46 8.35 17.63
C GLY A 74 15.86 7.92 16.21
N LEU A 75 14.95 7.32 15.45
CA LEU A 75 15.15 6.94 14.05
C LEU A 75 14.91 8.16 13.15
N ARG A 76 15.86 8.49 12.29
CA ARG A 76 15.65 9.50 11.25
C ARG A 76 14.80 8.92 10.14
N VAL A 77 13.63 9.51 9.88
CA VAL A 77 12.73 9.13 8.80
C VAL A 77 12.88 10.11 7.64
N PRO A 78 13.27 9.69 6.43
CA PRO A 78 13.41 10.56 5.26
C PRO A 78 12.02 10.90 4.69
N LEU A 79 11.20 11.63 5.46
CA LEU A 79 9.79 11.87 5.23
C LEU A 79 9.53 13.14 4.42
N ARG A 80 8.68 13.00 3.40
CA ARG A 80 7.96 14.10 2.73
C ARG A 80 6.46 13.78 2.78
N PHE A 81 5.60 14.78 2.94
CA PHE A 81 4.16 14.54 2.93
C PHE A 81 3.37 15.65 2.24
N ILE A 82 2.16 15.29 1.82
CA ILE A 82 1.18 16.16 1.17
C ILE A 82 -0.11 16.08 1.98
N VAL A 83 -0.74 17.22 2.23
CA VAL A 83 -2.06 17.29 2.85
C VAL A 83 -3.06 17.66 1.77
N ARG A 84 -3.88 16.69 1.37
CA ARG A 84 -4.91 16.88 0.32
C ARG A 84 -5.97 15.81 0.39
N THR A 85 -7.23 16.23 0.44
CA THR A 85 -8.38 15.34 0.22
C THR A 85 -8.55 15.06 -1.27
N THR A 86 -8.72 13.81 -1.63
CA THR A 86 -8.83 13.35 -3.02
C THR A 86 -10.06 12.47 -3.20
N PRO A 87 -10.62 12.37 -4.43
CA PRO A 87 -11.84 11.60 -4.69
C PRO A 87 -11.69 10.08 -4.49
N SER A 88 -10.46 9.55 -4.58
CA SER A 88 -10.19 8.12 -4.40
C SER A 88 -8.71 7.85 -4.15
N SER A 89 -8.39 6.61 -3.71
CA SER A 89 -7.02 6.14 -3.52
C SER A 89 -6.15 6.26 -4.78
N MET A 90 -6.72 6.10 -5.97
CA MET A 90 -6.00 6.30 -7.24
C MET A 90 -5.63 7.77 -7.46
N HIS A 91 -6.51 8.72 -7.10
CA HIS A 91 -6.20 10.14 -7.13
C HIS A 91 -5.15 10.52 -6.09
N SER A 92 -5.20 9.90 -4.91
CA SER A 92 -4.12 10.05 -3.91
C SER A 92 -2.78 9.58 -4.46
N PHE A 93 -2.75 8.45 -5.14
CA PHE A 93 -1.53 7.96 -5.80
C PHE A 93 -1.06 8.92 -6.91
N PHE A 94 -1.98 9.51 -7.67
CA PHE A 94 -1.64 10.49 -8.70
C PHE A 94 -0.94 11.73 -8.09
N GLU A 95 -1.42 12.24 -6.96
CA GLU A 95 -0.74 13.33 -6.24
C GLU A 95 0.65 12.91 -5.75
N LEU A 96 0.80 11.69 -5.20
CA LEU A 96 2.08 11.15 -4.77
C LEU A 96 3.07 10.98 -5.93
N SER A 97 2.60 10.64 -7.12
CA SER A 97 3.45 10.32 -8.27
C SER A 97 4.37 11.47 -8.69
N GLY A 98 3.97 12.72 -8.44
CA GLY A 98 4.80 13.90 -8.68
C GLY A 98 6.11 13.94 -7.86
N PHE A 99 6.23 13.14 -6.80
CA PHE A 99 7.40 13.07 -5.93
C PHE A 99 8.25 11.80 -6.17
N LEU A 100 7.74 10.83 -6.92
CA LEU A 100 8.41 9.56 -7.15
C LEU A 100 9.51 9.65 -8.22
N GLY A 101 9.38 10.58 -9.17
CA GLY A 101 10.35 10.76 -10.25
C GLY A 101 10.42 9.52 -11.18
N ASN A 102 11.59 9.29 -11.76
CA ASN A 102 11.83 8.18 -12.69
C ASN A 102 12.50 6.97 -12.01
N ALA A 103 12.32 6.81 -10.70
CA ALA A 103 12.88 5.68 -9.96
C ALA A 103 11.80 4.64 -9.64
N PRO A 104 12.14 3.36 -9.49
CA PRO A 104 11.25 2.36 -8.93
C PRO A 104 10.82 2.71 -7.50
N PHE A 105 9.60 2.32 -7.13
CA PHE A 105 9.04 2.62 -5.83
C PHE A 105 8.13 1.50 -5.33
N ILE A 106 7.89 1.48 -4.02
CA ILE A 106 6.88 0.62 -3.40
C ILE A 106 5.78 1.52 -2.84
N LEU A 107 4.55 1.28 -3.26
CA LEU A 107 3.34 1.95 -2.80
C LEU A 107 2.53 1.02 -1.92
N THR A 108 1.99 1.53 -0.81
CA THR A 108 1.03 0.82 0.03
C THR A 108 -0.04 1.77 0.57
N THR A 109 -1.14 1.20 1.05
CA THR A 109 -2.11 1.92 1.88
C THR A 109 -1.70 1.86 3.34
N VAL A 110 -2.11 2.85 4.14
CA VAL A 110 -1.66 2.97 5.54
C VAL A 110 -2.22 1.90 6.46
N ASP A 111 -3.33 1.30 6.07
CA ASP A 111 -4.09 0.31 6.82
C ASP A 111 -3.66 -1.14 6.57
N THR A 112 -2.72 -1.35 5.66
CA THR A 112 -2.23 -2.68 5.29
C THR A 112 -1.23 -3.19 6.33
N VAL A 113 -1.55 -4.32 6.96
CA VAL A 113 -0.74 -4.99 7.98
C VAL A 113 -0.21 -6.31 7.44
N PHE A 114 1.11 -6.48 7.50
CA PHE A 114 1.86 -7.64 7.02
C PHE A 114 3.03 -7.94 7.97
N ARG A 115 3.67 -9.11 7.84
CA ARG A 115 4.88 -9.45 8.61
C ARG A 115 6.11 -8.75 8.03
N GLU A 116 6.93 -8.19 8.92
CA GLU A 116 8.10 -7.39 8.53
C GLU A 116 9.17 -8.20 7.80
N GLU A 117 9.35 -9.44 8.20
CA GLU A 117 10.32 -10.37 7.59
C GLU A 117 9.90 -10.71 6.16
N GLU A 118 8.59 -10.91 5.92
CA GLU A 118 8.06 -11.13 4.58
C GLU A 118 8.21 -9.88 3.71
N PHE A 119 8.02 -8.69 4.30
CA PHE A 119 8.21 -7.45 3.57
C PHE A 119 9.67 -7.21 3.17
N ALA A 120 10.63 -7.51 4.03
CA ALA A 120 12.05 -7.44 3.69
C ALA A 120 12.39 -8.38 2.50
N THR A 121 11.83 -9.60 2.51
CA THR A 121 11.98 -10.55 1.40
C THR A 121 11.27 -10.04 0.13
N TYR A 122 10.10 -9.40 0.27
CA TYR A 122 9.39 -8.79 -0.84
C TYR A 122 10.20 -7.66 -1.50
N VAL A 123 10.87 -6.81 -0.73
CA VAL A 123 11.72 -5.73 -1.27
C VAL A 123 12.85 -6.33 -2.13
N ALA A 124 13.55 -7.35 -1.63
CA ALA A 124 14.59 -8.03 -2.39
C ALA A 124 14.03 -8.71 -3.66
N ALA A 125 12.86 -9.36 -3.55
CA ALA A 125 12.18 -9.96 -4.69
C ALA A 125 11.74 -8.92 -5.73
N PHE A 126 11.37 -7.72 -5.30
CA PHE A 126 11.02 -6.62 -6.21
C PHE A 126 12.24 -6.14 -7.00
N GLU A 127 13.38 -5.95 -6.35
CA GLU A 127 14.64 -5.58 -7.04
C GLU A 127 15.02 -6.64 -8.09
N GLN A 128 14.91 -7.93 -7.74
CA GLN A 128 15.16 -9.03 -8.69
C GLN A 128 14.14 -9.03 -9.84
N THR A 129 12.87 -8.78 -9.55
CA THR A 129 11.79 -8.71 -10.55
C THR A 129 12.07 -7.64 -11.61
N LEU A 130 12.58 -6.47 -11.18
CA LEU A 130 13.01 -5.41 -12.11
C LEU A 130 14.24 -5.82 -12.91
N ALA A 131 15.24 -6.48 -12.27
CA ALA A 131 16.42 -6.99 -12.94
C ALA A 131 16.08 -8.05 -14.02
N ASP A 132 15.02 -8.85 -13.77
CA ASP A 132 14.46 -9.82 -14.74
C ASP A 132 13.65 -9.14 -15.86
N GLY A 133 13.64 -7.80 -15.91
CA GLY A 133 12.98 -7.01 -16.94
C GLY A 133 11.46 -6.98 -16.82
N LYS A 134 10.88 -7.23 -15.64
CA LYS A 134 9.46 -7.04 -15.38
C LYS A 134 9.20 -5.59 -14.94
N ASP A 135 7.94 -5.17 -15.00
CA ASP A 135 7.52 -3.79 -14.74
C ASP A 135 7.02 -3.59 -13.31
N GLY A 136 6.75 -4.68 -12.58
CA GLY A 136 6.31 -4.59 -11.18
C GLY A 136 6.10 -5.93 -10.49
N LEU A 137 6.04 -5.86 -9.15
CA LEU A 137 5.75 -6.96 -8.24
C LEU A 137 4.55 -6.60 -7.37
N MET A 138 3.48 -7.39 -7.48
CA MET A 138 2.23 -7.18 -6.75
C MET A 138 2.23 -8.05 -5.49
N GLY A 139 2.12 -7.43 -4.31
CA GLY A 139 1.88 -8.16 -3.07
C GLY A 139 0.47 -8.75 -3.09
N VAL A 140 0.37 -10.06 -2.96
CA VAL A 140 -0.89 -10.80 -2.95
C VAL A 140 -0.96 -11.72 -1.74
N THR A 141 -2.16 -12.17 -1.37
CA THR A 141 -2.34 -13.16 -0.30
C THR A 141 -3.43 -14.15 -0.67
N GLY A 142 -3.30 -15.39 -0.18
CA GLY A 142 -4.38 -16.39 -0.23
C GLY A 142 -5.39 -16.23 0.92
N PHE A 143 -5.10 -15.38 1.90
CA PHE A 143 -6.02 -15.06 2.99
C PHE A 143 -7.04 -14.01 2.54
N ILE A 144 -8.33 -14.35 2.59
CA ILE A 144 -9.41 -13.49 2.11
C ILE A 144 -10.32 -13.16 3.29
N ASP A 145 -10.24 -11.92 3.79
CA ASP A 145 -11.09 -11.36 4.85
C ASP A 145 -11.76 -10.03 4.44
N ASP A 146 -11.55 -9.58 3.20
CA ASP A 146 -12.16 -8.37 2.65
C ASP A 146 -13.58 -8.68 2.12
N GLU A 147 -14.52 -7.75 2.37
CA GLU A 147 -15.89 -7.83 1.85
C GLU A 147 -15.96 -7.76 0.32
N LYS A 148 -15.00 -7.08 -0.30
CA LYS A 148 -14.93 -6.86 -1.75
C LYS A 148 -13.50 -7.06 -2.26
N PRO A 149 -12.96 -8.28 -2.15
CA PRO A 149 -11.58 -8.55 -2.56
C PRO A 149 -11.40 -8.29 -4.06
N LEU A 150 -10.18 -7.91 -4.44
CA LEU A 150 -9.77 -7.90 -5.83
C LEU A 150 -8.97 -9.17 -6.09
N TYR A 151 -9.56 -10.10 -6.83
CA TYR A 151 -8.93 -11.37 -7.16
C TYR A 151 -7.82 -11.17 -8.19
N VAL A 152 -6.69 -11.86 -7.98
CA VAL A 152 -5.50 -11.79 -8.83
C VAL A 152 -5.28 -13.16 -9.47
N ALA A 153 -5.43 -13.23 -10.78
CA ALA A 153 -5.10 -14.42 -11.53
C ALA A 153 -3.62 -14.43 -11.92
N THR A 154 -2.98 -15.58 -11.79
CA THR A 154 -1.58 -15.80 -12.15
C THR A 154 -1.42 -17.06 -12.98
N ASP A 155 -0.34 -17.11 -13.76
CA ASP A 155 0.17 -18.36 -14.31
C ASP A 155 1.00 -19.15 -13.27
N GLU A 156 1.52 -20.32 -13.65
CA GLU A 156 2.34 -21.18 -12.80
C GLU A 156 3.66 -20.51 -12.35
N ALA A 157 4.18 -19.55 -13.11
CA ALA A 157 5.37 -18.78 -12.80
C ALA A 157 5.06 -17.50 -11.98
N LEU A 158 3.83 -17.38 -11.47
CA LEU A 158 3.32 -16.21 -10.74
C LEU A 158 3.30 -14.91 -11.56
N ASN A 159 3.32 -14.96 -12.91
CA ASN A 159 3.03 -13.77 -13.68
C ASN A 159 1.54 -13.44 -13.56
N VAL A 160 1.24 -12.17 -13.28
CA VAL A 160 -0.16 -11.71 -13.16
C VAL A 160 -0.80 -11.67 -14.54
N THR A 161 -1.91 -12.36 -14.70
CA THR A 161 -2.67 -12.44 -15.96
C THR A 161 -3.95 -11.60 -15.96
N GLY A 162 -4.45 -11.22 -14.79
CA GLY A 162 -5.62 -10.35 -14.68
C GLY A 162 -6.07 -10.04 -13.25
N PHE A 163 -6.98 -9.07 -13.14
CA PHE A 163 -7.62 -8.63 -11.89
C PHE A 163 -9.14 -8.64 -12.03
N TYR A 164 -9.84 -9.30 -11.11
CA TYR A 164 -11.28 -9.57 -11.20
C TYR A 164 -12.01 -9.17 -9.91
N ASP A 165 -13.26 -8.71 -10.04
CA ASP A 165 -14.12 -8.43 -8.88
C ASP A 165 -14.73 -9.72 -8.30
N ASP A 166 -14.89 -10.74 -9.13
CA ASP A 166 -15.41 -12.04 -8.74
C ASP A 166 -14.33 -13.12 -8.88
N LYS A 167 -14.42 -14.17 -8.04
CA LYS A 167 -13.49 -15.29 -8.10
C LYS A 167 -13.65 -16.07 -9.41
N VAL A 168 -12.62 -16.05 -10.24
CA VAL A 168 -12.55 -16.86 -11.45
C VAL A 168 -11.83 -18.20 -11.19
N GLN A 169 -11.97 -19.14 -12.10
CA GLN A 169 -11.32 -20.45 -11.98
C GLN A 169 -9.79 -20.28 -11.91
N ASN A 170 -9.12 -21.04 -11.04
CA ASN A 170 -7.67 -20.98 -10.78
C ASN A 170 -7.15 -19.64 -10.21
N CYS A 171 -8.03 -18.83 -9.63
CA CYS A 171 -7.64 -17.61 -8.94
C CYS A 171 -7.54 -17.89 -7.42
N TYR A 172 -6.30 -17.96 -6.92
CA TYR A 172 -6.01 -18.34 -5.53
C TYR A 172 -5.66 -17.14 -4.64
N TYR A 173 -5.42 -15.98 -5.24
CA TYR A 173 -4.93 -14.80 -4.56
C TYR A 173 -5.88 -13.62 -4.66
N VAL A 174 -5.74 -12.71 -3.69
CA VAL A 174 -6.32 -11.37 -3.73
C VAL A 174 -5.21 -10.33 -3.58
N SER A 175 -5.46 -9.12 -4.07
CA SER A 175 -4.51 -7.99 -3.96
C SER A 175 -4.34 -7.61 -2.49
N GLY A 176 -3.10 -7.54 -2.01
CA GLY A 176 -2.76 -7.19 -0.64
C GLY A 176 -2.45 -5.70 -0.43
N GLY A 177 -2.76 -4.80 -1.37
CA GLY A 177 -2.52 -3.37 -1.19
C GLY A 177 -1.04 -2.96 -1.20
N ILE A 178 -0.14 -3.82 -1.65
CA ILE A 178 1.31 -3.60 -1.72
C ILE A 178 1.76 -3.68 -3.18
N TYR A 179 2.37 -2.63 -3.69
CA TYR A 179 2.68 -2.48 -5.11
C TYR A 179 4.13 -2.05 -5.31
N GLY A 180 5.01 -2.97 -5.72
CA GLY A 180 6.34 -2.65 -6.23
C GLY A 180 6.25 -2.32 -7.72
N LEU A 181 6.57 -1.11 -8.13
CA LEU A 181 6.32 -0.61 -9.47
C LEU A 181 7.55 0.09 -10.06
N GLY A 182 7.81 -0.18 -11.32
CA GLY A 182 8.72 0.64 -12.13
C GLY A 182 8.12 2.02 -12.44
N PRO A 183 8.96 2.98 -12.87
CA PRO A 183 8.52 4.36 -13.13
C PRO A 183 7.43 4.46 -14.19
N ASP A 184 7.43 3.60 -15.18
CA ASP A 184 6.47 3.59 -16.28
C ASP A 184 5.02 3.31 -15.83
N ALA A 185 4.81 2.80 -14.61
CA ALA A 185 3.48 2.63 -14.03
C ALA A 185 2.75 3.98 -13.85
N VAL A 186 3.51 5.09 -13.70
CA VAL A 186 2.95 6.43 -13.60
C VAL A 186 2.26 6.86 -14.90
N GLU A 187 2.74 6.44 -16.06
CA GLU A 187 2.07 6.71 -17.33
C GLU A 187 0.70 6.01 -17.41
N THR A 188 0.63 4.75 -16.93
CA THR A 188 -0.64 4.03 -16.84
C THR A 188 -1.61 4.75 -15.89
N LEU A 189 -1.11 5.23 -14.73
CA LEU A 189 -1.89 6.01 -13.79
C LEU A 189 -2.47 7.27 -14.43
N GLN A 190 -1.64 8.03 -15.15
CA GLN A 190 -2.06 9.25 -15.86
C GLN A 190 -3.16 8.95 -16.89
N ARG A 191 -3.03 7.86 -17.66
CA ARG A 191 -4.08 7.44 -18.61
C ARG A 191 -5.39 7.05 -17.90
N CYS A 192 -5.32 6.31 -16.81
CA CYS A 192 -6.52 5.97 -16.03
C CYS A 192 -7.23 7.23 -15.53
N ILE A 193 -6.50 8.19 -14.97
CA ILE A 193 -7.06 9.47 -14.50
C ILE A 193 -7.68 10.26 -15.67
N ALA A 194 -6.97 10.37 -16.80
CA ALA A 194 -7.46 11.07 -17.99
C ALA A 194 -8.75 10.45 -18.57
N ASN A 195 -8.92 9.13 -18.40
CA ASN A 195 -10.13 8.40 -18.81
C ASN A 195 -11.27 8.50 -17.77
N GLY A 196 -11.09 9.26 -16.68
CA GLY A 196 -12.10 9.38 -15.61
C GLY A 196 -12.24 8.13 -14.72
N GLU A 197 -11.27 7.20 -14.79
CA GLU A 197 -11.26 6.04 -13.92
C GLU A 197 -10.91 6.44 -12.49
N SER A 198 -11.38 5.66 -11.51
CA SER A 198 -11.11 5.84 -10.08
C SER A 198 -10.88 4.51 -9.40
N ARG A 199 -10.35 4.52 -8.16
CA ARG A 199 -10.00 3.33 -7.35
C ARG A 199 -8.80 2.55 -7.87
N MET A 200 -7.98 2.07 -6.94
CA MET A 200 -6.74 1.31 -7.25
C MET A 200 -6.99 0.05 -8.07
N ARG A 201 -8.13 -0.62 -7.93
CA ARG A 201 -8.47 -1.80 -8.77
C ARG A 201 -8.50 -1.49 -10.27
N ASN A 202 -8.94 -0.30 -10.65
CA ASN A 202 -8.96 0.10 -12.06
C ASN A 202 -7.55 0.42 -12.57
N PHE A 203 -6.71 1.03 -11.73
CA PHE A 203 -5.29 1.18 -12.03
C PHE A 203 -4.58 -0.16 -12.23
N GLN A 204 -4.82 -1.14 -11.36
CA GLN A 204 -4.25 -2.49 -11.51
C GLN A 204 -4.67 -3.15 -12.83
N ARG A 205 -5.95 -3.04 -13.21
CA ARG A 205 -6.43 -3.48 -14.53
C ARG A 205 -5.80 -2.70 -15.67
N GLY A 206 -5.59 -1.39 -15.47
CA GLY A 206 -4.89 -0.52 -16.41
C GLY A 206 -3.48 -1.00 -16.70
N LEU A 207 -2.74 -1.46 -15.68
CA LEU A 207 -1.39 -2.01 -15.87
C LEU A 207 -1.41 -3.21 -16.84
N ILE A 208 -2.35 -4.14 -16.68
CA ILE A 208 -2.48 -5.29 -17.61
C ILE A 208 -2.92 -4.84 -19.00
N ARG A 209 -3.91 -3.94 -19.10
CA ARG A 209 -4.38 -3.38 -20.37
C ARG A 209 -3.26 -2.70 -21.17
N ASP A 210 -2.33 -2.06 -20.46
CA ASP A 210 -1.18 -1.37 -21.05
C ASP A 210 0.01 -2.32 -21.34
N GLY A 211 -0.16 -3.63 -21.12
CA GLY A 211 0.85 -4.63 -21.39
C GLY A 211 1.99 -4.65 -20.37
N ARG A 212 1.82 -4.08 -19.18
CA ARG A 212 2.85 -4.14 -18.11
C ARG A 212 2.99 -5.57 -17.60
N ARG A 213 4.24 -6.03 -17.53
CA ARG A 213 4.60 -7.39 -17.11
C ARG A 213 4.75 -7.43 -15.60
N LEU A 214 3.71 -7.87 -14.91
CA LEU A 214 3.66 -7.91 -13.46
C LEU A 214 3.89 -9.34 -12.96
N ARG A 215 4.52 -9.46 -11.80
CA ARG A 215 4.66 -10.70 -11.06
C ARG A 215 3.92 -10.60 -9.73
N ALA A 216 3.38 -11.69 -9.21
CA ALA A 216 2.79 -11.77 -7.89
C ALA A 216 3.82 -12.25 -6.86
N TYR A 217 3.76 -11.67 -5.66
CA TYR A 217 4.50 -12.14 -4.48
C TYR A 217 3.50 -12.54 -3.40
N PRO A 218 3.36 -13.84 -3.09
CA PRO A 218 2.44 -14.31 -2.08
C PRO A 218 2.98 -14.02 -0.66
N PHE A 219 2.31 -13.12 0.04
CA PHE A 219 2.45 -13.01 1.49
C PHE A 219 1.63 -14.10 2.19
N SER A 220 2.09 -14.61 3.31
CA SER A 220 1.36 -15.59 4.12
C SER A 220 -0.01 -15.06 4.52
N LYS A 221 -0.05 -13.79 4.92
CA LYS A 221 -1.27 -13.07 5.28
C LYS A 221 -1.05 -11.56 5.15
N VAL A 222 -2.07 -10.89 4.63
CA VAL A 222 -2.19 -9.44 4.65
C VAL A 222 -3.58 -9.10 5.20
N LEU A 223 -3.64 -8.11 6.09
CA LEU A 223 -4.87 -7.63 6.70
C LEU A 223 -5.01 -6.14 6.45
N ASP A 224 -6.22 -5.69 6.17
CA ASP A 224 -6.56 -4.27 6.15
C ASP A 224 -7.36 -3.90 7.41
N ILE A 225 -7.03 -2.78 8.03
CA ILE A 225 -7.72 -2.28 9.23
C ILE A 225 -8.89 -1.41 8.78
N ASP A 226 -10.02 -2.02 8.49
CA ASP A 226 -11.24 -1.33 8.08
C ASP A 226 -12.31 -1.25 9.17
N HIS A 227 -12.33 -2.23 10.08
CA HIS A 227 -13.26 -2.39 11.19
C HIS A 227 -12.53 -2.46 12.54
N ALA A 228 -13.24 -2.20 13.64
CA ALA A 228 -12.68 -2.30 14.99
C ALA A 228 -12.11 -3.70 15.31
N ASP A 229 -12.80 -4.74 14.84
CA ASP A 229 -12.36 -6.13 15.03
C ASP A 229 -11.05 -6.46 14.31
N ASP A 230 -10.72 -5.74 13.23
CA ASP A 230 -9.50 -5.97 12.47
C ASP A 230 -8.26 -5.61 13.27
N ILE A 231 -8.37 -4.66 14.21
CA ILE A 231 -7.28 -4.29 15.14
C ILE A 231 -6.87 -5.53 15.93
N SER A 232 -7.83 -6.20 16.58
CA SER A 232 -7.55 -7.41 17.37
C SER A 232 -7.09 -8.58 16.52
N LYS A 233 -7.58 -8.70 15.28
CA LYS A 233 -7.09 -9.72 14.32
C LYS A 233 -5.63 -9.47 13.94
N ALA A 234 -5.28 -8.21 13.67
CA ALA A 234 -3.92 -7.81 13.32
C ALA A 234 -2.95 -8.00 14.50
N GLU A 235 -3.35 -7.63 15.72
CA GLU A 235 -2.54 -7.87 16.93
C GLU A 235 -2.21 -9.35 17.10
N ARG A 236 -3.21 -10.24 16.99
CA ARG A 236 -2.98 -11.69 17.05
C ARG A 236 -2.04 -12.16 15.95
N PHE A 237 -2.27 -11.73 14.72
CA PHE A 237 -1.43 -12.10 13.58
C PHE A 237 0.03 -11.71 13.74
N LEU A 238 0.30 -10.55 14.35
CA LEU A 238 1.68 -10.07 14.57
C LEU A 238 2.41 -10.79 15.71
N ILE A 239 1.68 -11.42 16.63
CA ILE A 239 2.24 -12.17 17.78
C ILE A 239 2.42 -13.66 17.44
N GLU A 240 1.57 -14.22 16.57
CA GLU A 240 1.66 -15.62 16.14
C GLU A 240 2.95 -15.84 15.34
N LEU A 241 3.81 -16.78 15.81
CA LEU A 241 5.06 -17.19 15.15
C LEU A 241 4.79 -18.17 14.01
#